data_181ab226648315889c63733d75250257
#
_entry.id   181ab226648315889c63733d75250257
#
_cell.length_a   1.000
_cell.length_b   1.000
_cell.length_c   1.000
_cell.angle_alpha   90.00
_cell.angle_beta   90.00
_cell.angle_gamma   90.00
#
_symmetry.space_group_name_H-M   'P 1'
#
loop_
_entity.id
_entity.type
_entity.pdbx_description
1 polymer ?
#
loop_
_entity_poly.entity_id
_entity_poly.type
_entity_poly.pdbx_seq_one_letter_code
_entity_poly.pdbx_strand_id
1 'polypeptide(L)'
;MLEYLYFPHDISTFGPQVDWLFELIFWIVIVVWAAVMIAMLVLMIRYRARPGRKAQYIEGNSRLEIIWTMATAVILLALAFMSRSTWADIKEHGPPGQVFYLVNGKQFNWEFTYPGPDGKFGTKHDLTIENEMHVPVNKVVRIDLTSKDVIHSFFVPNLRLKQDVVPGHVIQVWFEATETGQYEIACAELCGFGHSGMKADLIVQSQEDFDKWLKDTYAHPPAPPAPAAPATPPQGASPK
;
A
#
# COMPACT_ATOMS: atom_id res chain seq x y z
N MET A 1 -3.13 1.69 19.96
CA MET A 1 -1.79 1.85 20.62
C MET A 1 -0.68 2.05 19.61
N LEU A 2 -0.69 1.36 18.46
CA LEU A 2 0.31 1.55 17.38
C LEU A 2 0.10 2.84 16.60
N GLU A 3 -1.10 3.36 16.52
CA GLU A 3 -1.44 4.65 15.92
C GLU A 3 -0.58 5.81 16.46
N TYR A 4 -0.25 5.79 17.75
CA TYR A 4 0.61 6.80 18.37
C TYR A 4 2.11 6.61 18.10
N LEU A 5 2.54 5.48 17.55
CA LEU A 5 3.95 5.17 17.45
C LEU A 5 4.51 5.21 16.03
N TYR A 6 3.76 4.78 14.99
CA TYR A 6 4.34 4.60 13.66
C TYR A 6 3.37 4.62 12.47
N PHE A 7 2.05 4.62 12.69
CA PHE A 7 1.08 4.57 11.59
C PHE A 7 0.38 5.90 11.40
N PRO A 8 0.20 6.36 10.16
CA PRO A 8 -0.72 7.44 9.85
C PRO A 8 -2.14 7.09 10.33
N HIS A 9 -2.91 8.09 10.69
CA HIS A 9 -4.32 7.91 11.04
C HIS A 9 -5.08 7.18 9.92
N ASP A 10 -5.85 6.15 10.29
CA ASP A 10 -6.66 5.38 9.35
C ASP A 10 -7.97 6.10 9.06
N ILE A 11 -8.29 6.23 7.78
CA ILE A 11 -9.51 6.88 7.29
C ILE A 11 -10.30 5.98 6.34
N SER A 12 -10.05 4.67 6.33
CA SER A 12 -10.76 3.76 5.42
C SER A 12 -11.71 2.82 6.15
N THR A 13 -12.74 2.37 5.46
CA THR A 13 -13.73 1.43 6.02
C THR A 13 -13.16 0.04 6.29
N PHE A 14 -12.09 -0.35 5.59
CA PHE A 14 -11.42 -1.64 5.79
C PHE A 14 -10.10 -1.55 6.58
N GLY A 15 -9.61 -0.34 6.83
CA GLY A 15 -8.36 -0.11 7.57
C GLY A 15 -8.29 -0.79 8.93
N PRO A 16 -9.35 -0.75 9.76
CA PRO A 16 -9.33 -1.41 11.07
C PRO A 16 -9.06 -2.92 10.99
N GLN A 17 -9.51 -3.60 9.93
CA GLN A 17 -9.24 -5.03 9.73
C GLN A 17 -7.77 -5.29 9.38
N VAL A 18 -7.18 -4.41 8.56
CA VAL A 18 -5.76 -4.48 8.18
C VAL A 18 -4.88 -4.20 9.41
N ASP A 19 -5.21 -3.17 10.17
CA ASP A 19 -4.47 -2.77 11.38
C ASP A 19 -4.52 -3.87 12.46
N TRP A 20 -5.69 -4.47 12.68
CA TRP A 20 -5.82 -5.59 13.61
C TRP A 20 -4.93 -6.79 13.21
N LEU A 21 -4.91 -7.15 11.93
CA LEU A 21 -4.08 -8.24 11.44
C LEU A 21 -2.58 -7.94 11.60
N PHE A 22 -2.21 -6.70 11.32
CA PHE A 22 -0.85 -6.21 11.54
C PHE A 22 -0.46 -6.27 13.02
N GLU A 23 -1.32 -5.77 13.93
CA GLU A 23 -1.07 -5.82 15.38
C GLU A 23 -0.91 -7.26 15.89
N LEU A 24 -1.75 -8.18 15.43
CA LEU A 24 -1.64 -9.58 15.78
C LEU A 24 -0.27 -10.16 15.38
N ILE A 25 0.12 -9.94 14.14
CA ILE A 25 1.43 -10.40 13.62
C ILE A 25 2.57 -9.75 14.38
N PHE A 26 2.49 -8.45 14.63
CA PHE A 26 3.50 -7.70 15.37
C PHE A 26 3.72 -8.29 16.78
N TRP A 27 2.66 -8.55 17.53
CA TRP A 27 2.79 -9.12 18.86
C TRP A 27 3.32 -10.56 18.86
N ILE A 28 2.92 -11.38 17.90
CA ILE A 28 3.50 -12.73 17.73
C ILE A 28 5.02 -12.61 17.51
N VAL A 29 5.45 -11.73 16.61
CA VAL A 29 6.87 -11.52 16.31
C VAL A 29 7.63 -11.00 17.53
N ILE A 30 7.09 -10.03 18.28
CA ILE A 30 7.71 -9.48 19.49
C ILE A 30 7.88 -10.56 20.57
N VAL A 31 6.87 -11.40 20.78
CA VAL A 31 6.96 -12.50 21.78
C VAL A 31 8.05 -13.50 21.40
N VAL A 32 8.07 -13.93 20.13
CA VAL A 32 9.10 -14.87 19.64
C VAL A 32 10.49 -14.24 19.72
N TRP A 33 10.63 -12.99 19.27
CA TRP A 33 11.89 -12.25 19.34
C TRP A 33 12.40 -12.14 20.79
N ALA A 34 11.54 -11.74 21.73
CA ALA A 34 11.91 -11.61 23.14
C ALA A 34 12.33 -12.97 23.73
N ALA A 35 11.60 -14.05 23.40
CA ALA A 35 11.96 -15.39 23.86
C ALA A 35 13.35 -15.83 23.35
N VAL A 36 13.64 -15.58 22.06
CA VAL A 36 14.95 -15.87 21.46
C VAL A 36 16.05 -15.03 22.10
N MET A 37 15.83 -13.72 22.28
CA MET A 37 16.83 -12.82 22.90
C MET A 37 17.13 -13.20 24.34
N ILE A 38 16.10 -13.54 25.13
CA ILE A 38 16.26 -14.02 26.51
C ILE A 38 17.04 -15.35 26.53
N ALA A 39 16.67 -16.30 25.67
CA ALA A 39 17.38 -17.57 25.59
C ALA A 39 18.86 -17.37 25.22
N MET A 40 19.16 -16.54 24.23
CA MET A 40 20.54 -16.19 23.85
C MET A 40 21.31 -15.58 25.01
N LEU A 41 20.73 -14.61 25.71
CA LEU A 41 21.35 -13.95 26.85
C LEU A 41 21.65 -14.96 27.97
N VAL A 42 20.67 -15.82 28.30
CA VAL A 42 20.85 -16.87 29.32
C VAL A 42 21.98 -17.84 28.94
N LEU A 43 22.01 -18.27 27.68
CA LEU A 43 23.06 -19.17 27.17
C LEU A 43 24.45 -18.51 27.20
N MET A 44 24.56 -17.25 26.78
CA MET A 44 25.83 -16.51 26.85
C MET A 44 26.35 -16.37 28.27
N ILE A 45 25.49 -16.06 29.24
CA ILE A 45 25.88 -15.91 30.66
C ILE A 45 26.21 -17.26 31.25
N ARG A 46 25.35 -18.29 31.03
CA ARG A 46 25.51 -19.62 31.66
C ARG A 46 26.68 -20.40 31.09
N TYR A 47 26.94 -20.30 29.79
CA TYR A 47 27.97 -21.09 29.10
C TYR A 47 29.21 -20.28 28.73
N ARG A 48 29.42 -19.10 29.32
CA ARG A 48 30.64 -18.32 29.14
C ARG A 48 31.89 -19.13 29.53
N ALA A 49 33.00 -18.90 28.83
CA ALA A 49 34.26 -19.54 29.13
C ALA A 49 34.70 -19.28 30.61
N ARG A 50 35.12 -20.32 31.31
CA ARG A 50 35.67 -20.27 32.68
C ARG A 50 36.88 -21.18 32.76
N PRO A 51 37.91 -20.84 33.57
CA PRO A 51 39.05 -21.74 33.84
C PRO A 51 38.58 -23.13 34.28
N GLY A 52 39.13 -24.19 33.70
CA GLY A 52 38.80 -25.58 34.04
C GLY A 52 37.48 -26.14 33.45
N ARG A 53 36.69 -25.33 32.76
CA ARG A 53 35.45 -25.80 32.11
C ARG A 53 35.70 -26.14 30.64
N LYS A 54 35.40 -27.40 30.27
CA LYS A 54 35.45 -27.86 28.86
C LYS A 54 34.06 -27.83 28.25
N ALA A 55 33.96 -27.50 26.99
CA ALA A 55 32.73 -27.62 26.24
C ALA A 55 32.34 -29.10 26.10
N GLN A 56 31.04 -29.39 26.21
CA GLN A 56 30.47 -30.71 25.98
C GLN A 56 29.90 -30.71 24.52
N TYR A 57 30.21 -31.74 23.79
CA TYR A 57 29.57 -31.96 22.49
C TYR A 57 28.13 -32.39 22.70
N ILE A 58 27.20 -31.71 22.01
CA ILE A 58 25.77 -32.01 22.05
C ILE A 58 25.33 -32.27 20.60
N GLU A 59 24.85 -33.49 20.34
CA GLU A 59 24.12 -33.78 19.10
C GLU A 59 22.77 -33.05 19.16
N GLY A 60 22.19 -32.71 18.04
CA GLY A 60 20.87 -32.03 17.98
C GLY A 60 19.78 -32.75 18.78
N ASN A 61 18.62 -32.12 18.91
CA ASN A 61 17.46 -32.70 19.57
C ASN A 61 16.25 -32.70 18.60
N SER A 62 16.07 -33.80 17.88
CA SER A 62 15.01 -33.93 16.89
C SER A 62 13.60 -33.69 17.42
N ARG A 63 13.34 -33.95 18.72
CA ARG A 63 12.03 -33.65 19.32
C ARG A 63 11.81 -32.13 19.42
N LEU A 64 12.81 -31.40 19.88
CA LEU A 64 12.73 -29.93 19.92
C LEU A 64 12.59 -29.35 18.50
N GLU A 65 13.35 -29.87 17.54
CA GLU A 65 13.30 -29.45 16.15
C GLU A 65 11.89 -29.62 15.55
N ILE A 66 11.27 -30.79 15.78
CA ILE A 66 9.89 -31.03 15.34
C ILE A 66 8.92 -30.10 16.06
N ILE A 67 9.07 -29.87 17.37
CA ILE A 67 8.13 -29.03 18.14
C ILE A 67 8.12 -27.58 17.58
N TRP A 68 9.29 -26.93 17.44
CA TRP A 68 9.29 -25.55 16.98
C TRP A 68 8.92 -25.42 15.50
N THR A 69 9.28 -26.42 14.67
CA THR A 69 8.86 -26.43 13.24
C THR A 69 7.35 -26.54 13.12
N MET A 70 6.75 -27.48 13.85
CA MET A 70 5.29 -27.66 13.83
C MET A 70 4.56 -26.45 14.45
N ALA A 71 5.06 -25.89 15.55
CA ALA A 71 4.48 -24.69 16.14
C ALA A 71 4.47 -23.51 15.14
N THR A 72 5.58 -23.27 14.48
CA THR A 72 5.69 -22.22 13.45
C THR A 72 4.75 -22.49 12.28
N ALA A 73 4.70 -23.74 11.78
CA ALA A 73 3.81 -24.12 10.68
C ALA A 73 2.32 -23.89 11.04
N VAL A 74 1.92 -24.25 12.25
CA VAL A 74 0.54 -24.02 12.73
C VAL A 74 0.22 -22.53 12.81
N ILE A 75 1.13 -21.71 13.35
CA ILE A 75 0.95 -20.24 13.43
C ILE A 75 0.79 -19.66 12.01
N LEU A 76 1.67 -20.02 11.08
CA LEU A 76 1.61 -19.50 9.71
C LEU A 76 0.32 -19.91 8.98
N LEU A 77 -0.11 -21.16 9.13
CA LEU A 77 -1.37 -21.64 8.55
C LEU A 77 -2.56 -20.89 9.16
N ALA A 78 -2.59 -20.72 10.48
CA ALA A 78 -3.65 -19.96 11.14
C ALA A 78 -3.72 -18.53 10.61
N LEU A 79 -2.59 -17.81 10.52
CA LEU A 79 -2.50 -16.46 9.96
C LEU A 79 -2.96 -16.42 8.49
N ALA A 80 -2.58 -17.41 7.67
CA ALA A 80 -3.01 -17.49 6.28
C ALA A 80 -4.53 -17.62 6.15
N PHE A 81 -5.16 -18.47 6.98
CA PHE A 81 -6.62 -18.60 6.99
C PHE A 81 -7.32 -17.35 7.51
N MET A 82 -6.79 -16.69 8.53
CA MET A 82 -7.37 -15.48 9.11
C MET A 82 -7.26 -14.28 8.14
N SER A 83 -6.14 -14.14 7.43
CA SER A 83 -5.94 -13.04 6.48
C SER A 83 -6.72 -13.21 5.18
N ARG A 84 -7.10 -14.44 4.82
CA ARG A 84 -7.81 -14.71 3.55
C ARG A 84 -9.13 -13.96 3.44
N SER A 85 -9.93 -13.89 4.50
CA SER A 85 -11.22 -13.18 4.46
C SER A 85 -11.03 -11.69 4.22
N THR A 86 -10.12 -11.04 4.96
CA THR A 86 -9.79 -9.62 4.79
C THR A 86 -9.29 -9.34 3.37
N TRP A 87 -8.41 -10.21 2.85
CA TRP A 87 -7.90 -10.07 1.48
C TRP A 87 -9.01 -10.20 0.44
N ALA A 88 -9.91 -11.20 0.59
CA ALA A 88 -11.01 -11.42 -0.33
C ALA A 88 -12.00 -10.24 -0.33
N ASP A 89 -12.34 -9.69 0.83
CA ASP A 89 -13.24 -8.54 0.95
C ASP A 89 -12.66 -7.30 0.27
N ILE A 90 -11.35 -7.07 0.38
CA ILE A 90 -10.68 -5.91 -0.23
C ILE A 90 -10.44 -6.11 -1.73
N LYS A 91 -10.04 -7.32 -2.17
CA LYS A 91 -9.57 -7.55 -3.54
C LYS A 91 -10.58 -8.25 -4.46
N GLU A 92 -11.40 -9.17 -3.93
CA GLU A 92 -12.32 -9.97 -4.75
C GLU A 92 -13.77 -9.46 -4.69
N HIS A 93 -14.21 -8.97 -3.53
CA HIS A 93 -15.61 -8.64 -3.26
C HIS A 93 -15.87 -7.15 -3.03
N GLY A 94 -15.04 -6.27 -3.60
CA GLY A 94 -15.23 -4.83 -3.46
C GLY A 94 -16.67 -4.43 -3.81
N PRO A 95 -17.30 -3.55 -3.01
CA PRO A 95 -18.68 -3.09 -3.22
C PRO A 95 -18.81 -2.40 -4.59
N PRO A 96 -20.02 -2.34 -5.19
CA PRO A 96 -20.23 -1.59 -6.41
C PRO A 96 -19.85 -0.12 -6.18
N GLY A 97 -18.97 0.41 -7.05
CA GLY A 97 -18.49 1.78 -6.94
C GLY A 97 -19.59 2.80 -7.23
N GLN A 98 -19.58 3.89 -6.49
CA GLN A 98 -20.44 5.04 -6.72
C GLN A 98 -19.74 6.12 -7.55
N VAL A 99 -18.42 6.13 -7.51
CA VAL A 99 -17.57 7.07 -8.24
C VAL A 99 -16.44 6.28 -8.90
N PHE A 100 -16.14 6.59 -10.17
CA PHE A 100 -15.12 5.92 -10.95
C PHE A 100 -14.10 6.92 -11.46
N TYR A 101 -12.81 6.56 -11.38
CA TYR A 101 -11.72 7.34 -11.94
C TYR A 101 -10.73 6.44 -12.68
N LEU A 102 -10.05 7.01 -13.68
CA LEU A 102 -8.85 6.41 -14.25
C LEU A 102 -7.63 7.07 -13.61
N VAL A 103 -6.69 6.26 -13.18
CA VAL A 103 -5.44 6.75 -12.57
C VAL A 103 -4.27 6.19 -13.37
N ASN A 104 -3.48 7.11 -13.92
CA ASN A 104 -2.29 6.77 -14.69
C ASN A 104 -1.04 7.19 -13.95
N GLY A 105 -0.12 6.22 -13.72
CA GLY A 105 1.24 6.52 -13.33
C GLY A 105 2.11 6.84 -14.54
N LYS A 106 2.93 7.87 -14.44
CA LYS A 106 4.01 8.18 -15.39
C LYS A 106 5.21 8.76 -14.64
N GLN A 107 6.40 8.73 -15.22
CA GLN A 107 7.59 9.31 -14.64
C GLN A 107 7.53 10.86 -14.73
N PHE A 108 7.30 11.65 -13.64
CA PHE A 108 7.19 11.22 -12.25
C PHE A 108 5.94 11.84 -11.61
N ASN A 109 4.79 11.63 -12.20
CA ASN A 109 3.50 12.23 -11.84
C ASN A 109 2.39 11.19 -11.80
N TRP A 110 1.32 11.52 -11.11
CA TRP A 110 0.04 10.84 -11.14
C TRP A 110 -0.97 11.65 -11.93
N GLU A 111 -1.69 11.03 -12.86
CA GLU A 111 -2.80 11.65 -13.60
C GLU A 111 -4.11 11.02 -13.13
N PHE A 112 -5.05 11.86 -12.73
CA PHE A 112 -6.40 11.49 -12.30
C PHE A 112 -7.41 11.97 -13.33
N THR A 113 -8.12 11.04 -13.96
CA THR A 113 -9.11 11.35 -15.00
C THR A 113 -10.51 11.10 -14.46
N TYR A 114 -11.33 12.11 -14.49
CA TYR A 114 -12.74 12.13 -14.13
C TYR A 114 -13.57 12.01 -15.39
N PRO A 115 -14.65 11.18 -15.42
CA PRO A 115 -15.52 11.07 -16.58
C PRO A 115 -16.31 12.36 -16.76
N GLY A 116 -16.48 12.79 -17.98
CA GLY A 116 -17.32 13.94 -18.32
C GLY A 116 -18.78 13.77 -17.88
N PRO A 117 -19.63 14.79 -18.12
CA PRO A 117 -21.07 14.71 -17.83
C PRO A 117 -21.80 13.57 -18.53
N ASP A 118 -21.19 12.98 -19.56
CA ASP A 118 -21.69 11.81 -20.27
C ASP A 118 -21.41 10.48 -19.54
N GLY A 119 -20.64 10.52 -18.43
CA GLY A 119 -20.28 9.36 -17.62
C GLY A 119 -19.38 8.36 -18.33
N LYS A 120 -18.72 8.74 -19.43
CA LYS A 120 -17.85 7.87 -20.23
C LYS A 120 -16.42 8.37 -20.19
N PHE A 121 -15.47 7.43 -20.19
CA PHE A 121 -14.05 7.74 -20.35
C PHE A 121 -13.62 7.68 -21.82
N GLY A 122 -12.50 8.34 -22.15
CA GLY A 122 -11.95 8.42 -23.49
C GLY A 122 -12.68 9.45 -24.38
N THR A 123 -13.37 10.40 -23.78
CA THR A 123 -14.08 11.46 -24.47
C THR A 123 -13.36 12.80 -24.31
N LYS A 124 -13.71 13.74 -25.19
CA LYS A 124 -13.18 15.12 -25.09
C LYS A 124 -13.69 15.89 -23.87
N HIS A 125 -14.61 15.30 -23.13
CA HIS A 125 -15.21 15.89 -21.94
C HIS A 125 -14.54 15.40 -20.64
N ASP A 126 -13.58 14.48 -20.75
CA ASP A 126 -12.83 13.99 -19.60
C ASP A 126 -11.99 15.12 -19.00
N LEU A 127 -12.00 15.17 -17.68
CA LEU A 127 -11.18 16.10 -16.92
C LEU A 127 -9.98 15.34 -16.34
N THR A 128 -8.77 15.69 -16.77
CA THR A 128 -7.53 15.09 -16.22
C THR A 128 -6.75 16.10 -15.40
N ILE A 129 -6.43 15.74 -14.18
CA ILE A 129 -5.70 16.57 -13.21
C ILE A 129 -4.42 15.84 -12.81
N GLU A 130 -3.31 16.57 -12.71
CA GLU A 130 -2.04 16.01 -12.26
C GLU A 130 -1.84 16.22 -10.76
N ASN A 131 -1.41 15.16 -10.09
CA ASN A 131 -0.96 15.14 -8.69
C ASN A 131 -1.98 15.63 -7.66
N GLU A 132 -3.25 15.65 -8.02
CA GLU A 132 -4.34 16.02 -7.12
C GLU A 132 -5.59 15.20 -7.42
N MET A 133 -6.05 14.42 -6.42
CA MET A 133 -7.23 13.56 -6.52
C MET A 133 -8.29 14.02 -5.54
N HIS A 134 -9.44 14.45 -6.03
CA HIS A 134 -10.59 14.84 -5.22
C HIS A 134 -11.61 13.71 -5.14
N VAL A 135 -12.11 13.43 -3.95
CA VAL A 135 -13.11 12.40 -3.72
C VAL A 135 -14.12 12.85 -2.66
N PRO A 136 -15.39 12.44 -2.76
CA PRO A 136 -16.37 12.67 -1.69
C PRO A 136 -16.17 11.69 -0.54
N VAL A 137 -16.36 12.17 0.69
CA VAL A 137 -16.33 11.35 1.91
C VAL A 137 -17.53 10.39 1.95
N ASN A 138 -17.37 9.21 2.58
CA ASN A 138 -18.39 8.18 2.74
C ASN A 138 -19.02 7.72 1.40
N LYS A 139 -18.18 7.65 0.37
CA LYS A 139 -18.55 7.09 -0.93
C LYS A 139 -17.54 6.05 -1.36
N VAL A 140 -18.04 4.97 -1.92
CA VAL A 140 -17.18 3.95 -2.52
C VAL A 140 -16.60 4.48 -3.82
N VAL A 141 -15.30 4.73 -3.80
CA VAL A 141 -14.50 5.15 -4.94
C VAL A 141 -13.85 3.92 -5.56
N ARG A 142 -14.04 3.71 -6.86
CA ARG A 142 -13.32 2.71 -7.66
C ARG A 142 -12.37 3.41 -8.60
N ILE A 143 -11.17 2.88 -8.69
CA ILE A 143 -10.16 3.41 -9.60
C ILE A 143 -9.60 2.28 -10.47
N ASP A 144 -9.45 2.58 -11.75
CA ASP A 144 -8.72 1.76 -12.70
C ASP A 144 -7.30 2.30 -12.80
N LEU A 145 -6.33 1.53 -12.29
CA LEU A 145 -4.92 1.88 -12.25
C LEU A 145 -4.19 1.33 -13.47
N THR A 146 -3.46 2.18 -14.17
CA THR A 146 -2.56 1.76 -15.26
C THR A 146 -1.32 2.64 -15.30
N SER A 147 -0.28 2.19 -16.00
CA SER A 147 0.96 2.95 -16.18
C SER A 147 1.22 3.22 -17.66
N LYS A 148 1.79 4.39 -17.94
CA LYS A 148 2.17 4.82 -19.29
C LYS A 148 3.60 4.42 -19.67
N ASP A 149 4.44 4.05 -18.69
CA ASP A 149 5.88 3.86 -18.92
C ASP A 149 6.48 2.67 -18.14
N VAL A 150 6.70 2.79 -16.84
CA VAL A 150 7.32 1.79 -15.98
C VAL A 150 6.37 1.35 -14.86
N ILE A 151 6.78 0.40 -14.05
CA ILE A 151 6.01 0.02 -12.86
C ILE A 151 6.09 1.14 -11.83
N HIS A 152 4.93 1.51 -11.28
CA HIS A 152 4.77 2.38 -10.13
C HIS A 152 3.96 1.63 -9.06
N SER A 153 3.77 2.22 -7.88
CA SER A 153 2.85 1.68 -6.88
C SER A 153 2.05 2.82 -6.27
N PHE A 154 0.74 2.78 -6.46
CA PHE A 154 -0.20 3.74 -5.88
C PHE A 154 -0.37 3.41 -4.40
N PHE A 155 0.11 4.28 -3.53
CA PHE A 155 0.12 4.06 -2.09
C PHE A 155 -0.48 5.24 -1.34
N VAL A 156 -1.55 4.98 -0.61
CA VAL A 156 -2.19 5.94 0.29
C VAL A 156 -2.16 5.36 1.71
N PRO A 157 -1.17 5.75 2.53
CA PRO A 157 -0.98 5.17 3.86
C PRO A 157 -2.21 5.28 4.76
N ASN A 158 -2.91 6.42 4.71
CA ASN A 158 -4.11 6.68 5.50
C ASN A 158 -5.32 5.81 5.09
N LEU A 159 -5.33 5.26 3.87
CA LEU A 159 -6.34 4.32 3.41
C LEU A 159 -5.94 2.85 3.59
N ARG A 160 -4.72 2.56 4.07
CA ARG A 160 -4.14 1.20 4.07
C ARG A 160 -4.16 0.55 2.68
N LEU A 161 -4.15 1.39 1.64
CA LEU A 161 -4.23 0.97 0.24
C LEU A 161 -2.87 1.08 -0.42
N LYS A 162 -2.37 -0.04 -0.92
CA LYS A 162 -1.19 -0.11 -1.79
C LYS A 162 -1.49 -1.04 -2.96
N GLN A 163 -1.21 -0.57 -4.18
CA GLN A 163 -1.38 -1.37 -5.39
C GLN A 163 -0.34 -0.99 -6.44
N ASP A 164 0.36 -2.00 -6.94
CA ASP A 164 1.29 -1.80 -8.05
C ASP A 164 0.53 -1.47 -9.33
N VAL A 165 1.12 -0.59 -10.12
CA VAL A 165 0.57 -0.04 -11.35
C VAL A 165 1.48 -0.44 -12.49
N VAL A 166 1.02 -1.39 -13.31
CA VAL A 166 1.86 -2.10 -14.28
C VAL A 166 1.51 -1.67 -15.70
N PRO A 167 2.51 -1.34 -16.55
CA PRO A 167 2.27 -1.01 -17.96
C PRO A 167 1.52 -2.13 -18.70
N GLY A 168 0.53 -1.74 -19.50
CA GLY A 168 -0.27 -2.69 -20.29
C GLY A 168 -1.31 -3.48 -19.49
N HIS A 169 -1.45 -3.22 -18.20
CA HIS A 169 -2.48 -3.80 -17.33
C HIS A 169 -3.38 -2.72 -16.76
N VAL A 170 -4.67 -3.03 -16.62
CA VAL A 170 -5.62 -2.22 -15.87
C VAL A 170 -5.98 -3.00 -14.61
N ILE A 171 -5.67 -2.42 -13.45
CA ILE A 171 -5.87 -3.04 -12.15
C ILE A 171 -6.90 -2.25 -11.38
N GLN A 172 -8.01 -2.90 -11.03
CA GLN A 172 -9.09 -2.27 -10.29
C GLN A 172 -8.83 -2.33 -8.80
N VAL A 173 -9.00 -1.19 -8.13
CA VAL A 173 -9.02 -1.10 -6.67
C VAL A 173 -10.17 -0.20 -6.22
N TRP A 174 -10.52 -0.31 -4.97
CA TRP A 174 -11.55 0.53 -4.37
C TRP A 174 -11.14 0.97 -2.97
N PHE A 175 -11.72 2.05 -2.52
CA PHE A 175 -11.66 2.51 -1.15
C PHE A 175 -12.91 3.35 -0.81
N GLU A 176 -13.12 3.55 0.47
CA GLU A 176 -14.11 4.48 0.99
C GLU A 176 -13.46 5.25 2.14
N ALA A 177 -13.28 6.55 1.94
CA ALA A 177 -12.72 7.43 2.95
C ALA A 177 -13.80 7.88 3.93
N THR A 178 -13.52 7.78 5.22
CA THR A 178 -14.49 8.07 6.32
C THR A 178 -14.36 9.48 6.88
N GLU A 179 -13.26 10.18 6.58
CA GLU A 179 -12.98 11.52 7.11
C GLU A 179 -12.52 12.46 6.00
N THR A 180 -12.97 13.72 6.08
CA THR A 180 -12.53 14.79 5.19
C THR A 180 -11.11 15.24 5.57
N GLY A 181 -10.33 15.65 4.58
CA GLY A 181 -8.95 16.13 4.80
C GLY A 181 -8.10 16.02 3.55
N GLN A 182 -6.83 16.34 3.70
CA GLN A 182 -5.81 16.19 2.66
C GLN A 182 -4.79 15.14 3.11
N TYR A 183 -4.54 14.15 2.26
CA TYR A 183 -3.72 12.99 2.53
C TYR A 183 -2.73 12.76 1.41
N GLU A 184 -1.58 12.15 1.70
CA GLU A 184 -0.54 11.92 0.70
C GLU A 184 -0.83 10.65 -0.12
N ILE A 185 -0.63 10.75 -1.43
CA ILE A 185 -0.47 9.62 -2.35
C ILE A 185 1.01 9.57 -2.73
N ALA A 186 1.68 8.48 -2.43
CA ALA A 186 3.08 8.27 -2.74
C ALA A 186 3.28 7.19 -3.79
N CYS A 187 4.37 7.25 -4.54
CA CYS A 187 4.84 6.12 -5.32
C CYS A 187 5.66 5.20 -4.41
N ALA A 188 5.24 3.92 -4.26
CA ALA A 188 5.88 2.94 -3.40
C ALA A 188 6.61 1.81 -4.17
N GLU A 189 6.91 2.02 -5.46
CA GLU A 189 7.75 1.15 -6.28
C GLU A 189 8.79 1.97 -7.04
N LEU A 190 10.07 1.56 -6.99
CA LEU A 190 11.15 2.31 -7.59
C LEU A 190 10.96 2.46 -9.12
N CYS A 191 10.59 3.66 -9.55
CA CYS A 191 10.24 3.96 -10.93
C CYS A 191 11.28 4.79 -11.69
N GLY A 192 12.40 5.17 -11.05
CA GLY A 192 13.47 5.94 -11.66
C GLY A 192 14.01 7.05 -10.76
N PHE A 193 14.75 8.00 -11.34
CA PHE A 193 15.47 9.05 -10.60
C PHE A 193 14.55 9.97 -9.79
N GLY A 194 13.37 10.28 -10.29
CA GLY A 194 12.38 11.14 -9.62
C GLY A 194 11.43 10.41 -8.67
N HIS A 195 11.67 9.11 -8.39
CA HIS A 195 10.79 8.27 -7.57
C HIS A 195 10.40 8.90 -6.23
N SER A 196 11.35 9.43 -5.48
CA SER A 196 11.10 10.02 -4.17
C SER A 196 10.27 11.31 -4.20
N GLY A 197 10.21 11.98 -5.36
CA GLY A 197 9.40 13.17 -5.59
C GLY A 197 8.03 12.88 -6.24
N MET A 198 7.76 11.64 -6.62
CA MET A 198 6.49 11.26 -7.25
C MET A 198 5.38 11.11 -6.19
N LYS A 199 4.70 12.22 -5.94
CA LYS A 199 3.64 12.37 -4.94
C LYS A 199 2.42 13.04 -5.54
N ALA A 200 1.28 12.83 -4.88
CA ALA A 200 0.03 13.53 -5.16
C ALA A 200 -0.74 13.75 -3.86
N ASP A 201 -1.73 14.63 -3.90
CA ASP A 201 -2.64 14.88 -2.81
C ASP A 201 -3.97 14.15 -3.03
N LEU A 202 -4.44 13.43 -2.03
CA LEU A 202 -5.81 12.94 -1.94
C LEU A 202 -6.62 13.92 -1.11
N ILE A 203 -7.55 14.62 -1.75
CA ILE A 203 -8.42 15.61 -1.10
C ILE A 203 -9.80 14.99 -0.90
N VAL A 204 -10.11 14.64 0.34
CA VAL A 204 -11.40 14.09 0.73
C VAL A 204 -12.31 15.24 1.18
N GLN A 205 -13.44 15.43 0.50
CA GLN A 205 -14.34 16.57 0.70
C GLN A 205 -15.76 16.12 1.08
N SER A 206 -16.56 17.05 1.61
CA SER A 206 -18.00 16.82 1.67
C SER A 206 -18.57 16.62 0.26
N GLN A 207 -19.73 15.96 0.14
CA GLN A 207 -20.38 15.79 -1.17
C GLN A 207 -20.68 17.15 -1.83
N GLU A 208 -21.10 18.14 -1.05
CA GLU A 208 -21.40 19.48 -1.55
C GLU A 208 -20.16 20.20 -2.08
N ASP A 209 -19.06 20.16 -1.33
CA ASP A 209 -17.79 20.78 -1.74
C ASP A 209 -17.20 20.08 -2.96
N PHE A 210 -17.31 18.75 -3.01
CA PHE A 210 -16.87 17.97 -4.17
C PHE A 210 -17.66 18.33 -5.43
N ASP A 211 -19.00 18.40 -5.34
CA ASP A 211 -19.85 18.74 -6.48
C ASP A 211 -19.59 20.17 -6.99
N LYS A 212 -19.36 21.09 -6.06
CA LYS A 212 -18.99 22.46 -6.39
C LYS A 212 -17.63 22.52 -7.07
N TRP A 213 -16.63 21.87 -6.49
CA TRP A 213 -15.27 21.79 -7.05
C TRP A 213 -15.31 21.18 -8.47
N LEU A 214 -16.02 20.07 -8.63
CA LEU A 214 -16.12 19.39 -9.92
C LEU A 214 -16.75 20.29 -11.00
N LYS A 215 -17.83 20.98 -10.64
CA LYS A 215 -18.52 21.92 -11.55
C LYS A 215 -17.62 23.10 -11.94
N ASP A 216 -16.93 23.68 -10.97
CA ASP A 216 -16.04 24.80 -11.20
C ASP A 216 -14.83 24.40 -12.06
N THR A 217 -14.29 23.21 -11.84
CA THR A 217 -13.15 22.67 -12.59
C THR A 217 -13.54 22.32 -14.04
N TYR A 218 -14.75 21.79 -14.27
CA TYR A 218 -15.24 21.59 -15.65
C TYR A 218 -15.48 22.92 -16.39
N ALA A 219 -15.88 23.98 -15.67
CA ALA A 219 -16.04 25.31 -16.26
C ALA A 219 -14.70 25.96 -16.63
N HIS A 220 -13.66 25.64 -15.86
CA HIS A 220 -12.30 26.21 -16.00
C HIS A 220 -11.26 25.08 -15.95
N PRO A 221 -11.19 24.20 -16.96
CA PRO A 221 -10.30 23.04 -16.91
C PRO A 221 -8.83 23.48 -16.83
N PRO A 222 -8.01 22.81 -16.00
CA PRO A 222 -6.57 23.04 -15.98
C PRO A 222 -5.95 22.73 -17.36
N ALA A 223 -4.78 23.24 -17.61
CA ALA A 223 -4.05 22.93 -18.83
C ALA A 223 -3.83 21.41 -18.94
N PRO A 224 -3.94 20.83 -20.14
CA PRO A 224 -3.71 19.40 -20.33
C PRO A 224 -2.34 19.00 -19.78
N PRO A 225 -2.23 17.80 -19.16
CA PRO A 225 -0.94 17.29 -18.69
C PRO A 225 0.10 17.29 -19.81
N ALA A 226 1.34 17.66 -19.47
CA ALA A 226 2.42 17.60 -20.43
C ALA A 226 2.62 16.18 -20.96
N PRO A 227 2.96 15.99 -22.24
CA PRO A 227 3.29 14.68 -22.78
C PRO A 227 4.38 14.02 -21.92
N ALA A 228 4.24 12.72 -21.65
CA ALA A 228 5.28 11.98 -20.95
C ALA A 228 6.63 12.18 -21.65
N ALA A 229 7.66 12.53 -20.89
CA ALA A 229 9.02 12.58 -21.44
C ALA A 229 9.35 11.20 -22.02
N PRO A 230 10.03 11.10 -23.17
CA PRO A 230 10.45 9.81 -23.69
C PRO A 230 11.28 9.09 -22.62
N ALA A 231 10.92 7.84 -22.35
CA ALA A 231 11.62 7.03 -21.36
C ALA A 231 13.12 7.06 -21.64
N THR A 232 13.92 7.57 -20.72
CA THR A 232 15.37 7.57 -20.85
C THR A 232 15.81 6.10 -20.86
N PRO A 233 16.47 5.60 -21.92
CA PRO A 233 16.93 4.24 -21.94
C PRO A 233 17.88 3.99 -20.75
N PRO A 234 17.90 2.81 -20.13
CA PRO A 234 18.74 2.51 -18.99
C PRO A 234 20.20 2.81 -19.34
N GLN A 235 20.76 3.82 -18.70
CA GLN A 235 22.20 4.12 -18.80
C GLN A 235 22.94 2.99 -18.09
N GLY A 236 23.53 2.06 -18.85
CA GLY A 236 24.36 1.04 -18.23
C GLY A 236 24.57 -0.28 -18.99
N ALA A 237 24.29 -0.34 -20.28
CA ALA A 237 24.80 -1.47 -21.08
C ALA A 237 25.98 -1.00 -21.94
N SER A 238 27.16 -0.88 -21.34
CA SER A 238 28.38 -0.91 -22.11
C SER A 238 28.52 -2.30 -22.74
N PRO A 239 28.69 -2.44 -24.06
CA PRO A 239 28.99 -3.71 -24.67
C PRO A 239 30.40 -4.15 -24.20
N LYS A 240 30.46 -5.37 -23.61
CA LYS A 240 31.73 -6.09 -23.45
C LYS A 240 32.05 -6.85 -24.72
#